data_8d9ec0fcbf2b131d7414a8bf27b0aa51
#
_entry.id   8d9ec0fcbf2b131d7414a8bf27b0aa51
#
_cell.length_a   1.000
_cell.length_b   1.000
_cell.length_c   1.000
_cell.angle_alpha   90.00
_cell.angle_beta   90.00
_cell.angle_gamma   90.00
#
_symmetry.space_group_name_H-M   'P 1'
#
loop_
_entity.id
_entity.type
_entity.pdbx_description
1 polymer ?
#
loop_
_entity_poly.entity_id
_entity_poly.type
_entity_poly.pdbx_seq_one_letter_code
_entity_poly.pdbx_strand_id
1 'polypeptide(L)'
;MHQPIIGSIFPSLIALFLLQPFEARAQGGRTNQTTRALNDLFAAEWDYTMQQNPTWASRLGDRRWNDRWEDASLAAIERRHARALAALDKLRKIDRRKLHPPDQLNYDLFKKEYETSVEENQFRWYLVPLNQREGVQTADELADALRFETIKDYEDWIARLRALPRYLDQTVALMREGIRAHMLLPKITMQRVPNQIDKQIVDAPEASPFFKPLKSFPGSVPEKDRARLTQAAKDAISSGVIPAYKGFKEFFVKEYLPASFDQVGAWQMRDGDRMYAFFARKYTTTQLTPKEVHETGLAEVKRISVAMQAVMDKVGFQGTRQEFFKFLRTDPRFYFKSGEELLDAYRALTRRIDPQLVKIFRTLPRTPYGVEPIPDKIAPDTTTAYYREPAADGSRAGTYFVNLYQPETRPKWEMMALSLHESVPGHHLQIALAFEQGELPNFRRYGGYTAFIEGWGLYSESLGEEMGLYDDPYAKFGQLTYEMWRAVRLVVDTGIHAQHWDRQRAIDFFLEHAAKNENDVINEVDRYISWPGQALAYKIGELKIKELRARARRELGDTFDLKEFHEVVLRSSAVPLDILEAQIQAWIKTKTQ
;
A
#
# COMPACT_ATOMS: atom_id res chain seq x y z
N MET A 1 39.96 -63.04 26.99
CA MET A 1 39.47 -63.92 28.06
C MET A 1 37.99 -63.61 28.29
N HIS A 2 37.23 -64.65 28.00
CA HIS A 2 35.91 -65.01 28.53
C HIS A 2 34.72 -64.12 28.46
N GLN A 3 33.83 -64.56 27.65
CA GLN A 3 32.36 -64.55 27.63
C GLN A 3 31.74 -64.97 29.00
N PRO A 4 30.39 -65.16 29.06
CA PRO A 4 29.20 -64.41 28.80
C PRO A 4 28.17 -64.45 29.96
N ILE A 5 27.05 -63.76 29.94
CA ILE A 5 25.78 -64.18 30.62
C ILE A 5 24.62 -63.46 29.92
N ILE A 6 23.81 -64.14 29.12
CA ILE A 6 22.45 -64.69 29.27
C ILE A 6 21.46 -63.64 29.89
N GLY A 7 20.60 -63.03 29.20
CA GLY A 7 19.34 -63.49 28.63
C GLY A 7 18.17 -63.23 29.57
N SER A 8 17.26 -62.31 29.23
CA SER A 8 15.84 -62.50 29.52
C SER A 8 15.00 -61.72 28.50
N ILE A 9 14.23 -62.51 27.78
CA ILE A 9 13.24 -62.13 26.82
C ILE A 9 11.98 -61.74 27.61
N PHE A 10 11.49 -60.49 27.49
CA PHE A 10 10.11 -60.12 27.80
C PHE A 10 9.40 -59.77 26.50
N PRO A 11 8.21 -60.29 26.23
CA PRO A 11 7.46 -59.98 25.02
C PRO A 11 6.77 -58.61 25.21
N SER A 12 7.15 -57.66 24.38
CA SER A 12 6.44 -56.39 24.26
C SER A 12 5.09 -56.62 23.59
N LEU A 13 4.02 -56.44 24.35
CA LEU A 13 2.67 -56.25 23.81
C LEU A 13 2.67 -54.99 22.94
N ILE A 14 2.63 -55.16 21.62
CA ILE A 14 2.30 -54.08 20.69
C ILE A 14 0.79 -53.83 20.81
N ALA A 15 0.43 -52.82 21.59
CA ALA A 15 -0.92 -52.23 21.54
C ALA A 15 -1.08 -51.51 20.22
N LEU A 16 -1.79 -52.13 19.29
CA LEU A 16 -2.24 -51.53 18.05
C LEU A 16 -3.29 -50.44 18.39
N PHE A 17 -2.85 -49.21 18.59
CA PHE A 17 -3.76 -48.08 18.58
C PHE A 17 -4.24 -47.88 17.14
N LEU A 18 -5.43 -48.37 16.86
CA LEU A 18 -6.21 -47.98 15.70
C LEU A 18 -6.40 -46.46 15.76
N LEU A 19 -5.59 -45.75 15.00
CA LEU A 19 -5.84 -44.36 14.63
C LEU A 19 -7.15 -44.33 13.84
N GLN A 20 -8.24 -44.11 14.53
CA GLN A 20 -9.45 -43.67 13.85
C GLN A 20 -9.12 -42.32 13.20
N PRO A 21 -9.40 -42.13 11.89
CA PRO A 21 -9.28 -40.83 11.29
C PRO A 21 -10.26 -39.91 12.04
N PHE A 22 -9.74 -38.83 12.59
CA PHE A 22 -10.52 -37.71 13.07
C PHE A 22 -11.21 -37.15 11.82
N GLU A 23 -12.39 -37.67 11.50
CA GLU A 23 -13.29 -37.00 10.59
C GLU A 23 -13.61 -35.65 11.24
N ALA A 24 -12.88 -34.62 10.80
CA ALA A 24 -13.31 -33.25 10.93
C ALA A 24 -14.70 -33.21 10.27
N ARG A 25 -15.76 -33.33 11.07
CA ARG A 25 -17.11 -32.98 10.65
C ARG A 25 -17.04 -31.54 10.16
N ALA A 26 -16.82 -31.39 8.87
CA ALA A 26 -17.23 -30.20 8.16
C ALA A 26 -18.72 -30.04 8.52
N GLN A 27 -19.03 -29.12 9.44
CA GLN A 27 -20.37 -28.60 9.59
C GLN A 27 -20.68 -27.83 8.31
N GLY A 28 -20.97 -28.59 7.25
CA GLY A 28 -21.64 -28.10 6.06
C GLY A 28 -23.06 -27.69 6.45
N GLY A 29 -23.17 -26.60 7.20
CA GLY A 29 -24.42 -25.90 7.34
C GLY A 29 -24.87 -25.54 5.95
N ARG A 30 -26.04 -26.02 5.54
CA ARG A 30 -26.68 -25.66 4.26
C ARG A 30 -26.63 -24.14 4.17
N THR A 31 -25.74 -23.62 3.32
CA THR A 31 -25.65 -22.19 3.00
C THR A 31 -27.05 -21.75 2.65
N ASN A 32 -27.65 -20.86 3.44
CA ASN A 32 -29.02 -20.44 3.20
C ASN A 32 -29.07 -19.69 1.85
N GLN A 33 -30.23 -19.62 1.23
CA GLN A 33 -30.41 -18.99 -0.07
C GLN A 33 -29.93 -17.54 -0.08
N THR A 34 -30.05 -16.84 1.05
CA THR A 34 -29.64 -15.44 1.22
C THR A 34 -28.11 -15.29 1.18
N THR A 35 -27.38 -16.14 1.91
CA THR A 35 -25.90 -16.18 1.86
C THR A 35 -25.39 -16.54 0.45
N ARG A 36 -26.06 -17.50 -0.23
CA ARG A 36 -25.68 -17.84 -1.62
C ARG A 36 -25.86 -16.64 -2.54
N ALA A 37 -27.00 -15.95 -2.50
CA ALA A 37 -27.24 -14.76 -3.33
C ALA A 37 -26.22 -13.64 -3.07
N LEU A 38 -25.76 -13.48 -1.82
CA LEU A 38 -24.72 -12.52 -1.46
C LEU A 38 -23.37 -12.91 -2.07
N ASN A 39 -22.97 -14.18 -1.95
CA ASN A 39 -21.70 -14.67 -2.47
C ASN A 39 -21.67 -14.65 -4.02
N ASP A 40 -22.78 -14.96 -4.66
CA ASP A 40 -22.93 -14.87 -6.11
C ASP A 40 -22.77 -13.42 -6.60
N LEU A 41 -23.32 -12.45 -5.86
CA LEU A 41 -23.12 -11.02 -6.14
C LEU A 41 -21.65 -10.64 -6.01
N PHE A 42 -20.98 -11.02 -4.92
CA PHE A 42 -19.55 -10.72 -4.71
C PHE A 42 -18.68 -11.32 -5.82
N ALA A 43 -18.92 -12.57 -6.21
CA ALA A 43 -18.17 -13.24 -7.26
C ALA A 43 -18.37 -12.55 -8.63
N ALA A 44 -19.60 -12.19 -8.95
CA ALA A 44 -19.92 -11.51 -10.21
C ALA A 44 -19.32 -10.10 -10.29
N GLU A 45 -19.33 -9.36 -9.20
CA GLU A 45 -18.75 -8.01 -9.16
C GLU A 45 -17.22 -8.07 -9.10
N TRP A 46 -16.63 -9.06 -8.44
CA TRP A 46 -15.19 -9.27 -8.48
C TRP A 46 -14.68 -9.60 -9.88
N ASP A 47 -15.36 -10.53 -10.59
CA ASP A 47 -15.03 -10.89 -11.96
C ASP A 47 -15.12 -9.68 -12.90
N TYR A 48 -16.19 -8.88 -12.75
CA TYR A 48 -16.34 -7.62 -13.48
C TYR A 48 -15.23 -6.62 -13.16
N THR A 49 -14.86 -6.49 -11.88
CA THR A 49 -13.77 -5.59 -11.44
C THR A 49 -12.44 -5.99 -12.07
N MET A 50 -12.10 -7.29 -12.09
CA MET A 50 -10.89 -7.79 -12.74
C MET A 50 -10.90 -7.51 -14.25
N GLN A 51 -12.03 -7.71 -14.90
CA GLN A 51 -12.20 -7.41 -16.33
C GLN A 51 -12.02 -5.92 -16.64
N GLN A 52 -12.52 -5.03 -15.77
CA GLN A 52 -12.44 -3.57 -15.97
C GLN A 52 -11.10 -2.97 -15.57
N ASN A 53 -10.30 -3.70 -14.76
CA ASN A 53 -8.99 -3.28 -14.27
C ASN A 53 -7.92 -4.35 -14.61
N PRO A 54 -7.66 -4.60 -15.91
CA PRO A 54 -6.78 -5.67 -16.35
C PRO A 54 -5.34 -5.53 -15.84
N THR A 55 -4.84 -4.34 -15.60
CA THR A 55 -3.50 -4.12 -15.03
C THR A 55 -3.46 -4.55 -13.56
N TRP A 56 -4.49 -4.25 -12.79
CA TRP A 56 -4.62 -4.73 -11.41
C TRP A 56 -4.80 -6.26 -11.36
N ALA A 57 -5.69 -6.80 -12.21
CA ALA A 57 -5.86 -8.25 -12.34
C ALA A 57 -4.53 -8.96 -12.60
N SER A 58 -3.72 -8.42 -13.53
CA SER A 58 -2.39 -8.95 -13.84
C SER A 58 -1.44 -8.91 -12.64
N ARG A 59 -1.43 -7.82 -11.86
CA ARG A 59 -0.62 -7.69 -10.64
C ARG A 59 -1.00 -8.71 -9.56
N LEU A 60 -2.29 -9.07 -9.47
CA LEU A 60 -2.80 -10.12 -8.58
C LEU A 60 -2.53 -11.55 -9.09
N GLY A 61 -2.04 -11.70 -10.34
CA GLY A 61 -1.77 -12.99 -10.96
C GLY A 61 -2.94 -13.55 -11.78
N ASP A 62 -4.04 -12.80 -11.93
CA ASP A 62 -5.14 -13.17 -12.83
C ASP A 62 -4.77 -12.87 -14.28
N ARG A 63 -4.32 -13.92 -14.99
CA ARG A 63 -3.75 -13.82 -16.34
C ARG A 63 -4.82 -13.69 -17.45
N ARG A 64 -6.11 -13.79 -17.14
CA ARG A 64 -7.21 -13.77 -18.13
C ARG A 64 -7.24 -12.48 -18.94
N TRP A 65 -6.68 -11.39 -18.40
CA TRP A 65 -6.74 -10.04 -18.96
C TRP A 65 -5.36 -9.46 -19.30
N ASN A 66 -4.33 -10.29 -19.41
CA ASN A 66 -2.96 -9.86 -19.67
C ASN A 66 -2.75 -9.24 -21.06
N ASP A 67 -3.72 -9.40 -21.97
CA ASP A 67 -3.67 -8.95 -23.36
C ASP A 67 -4.16 -7.50 -23.58
N ARG A 68 -4.62 -6.79 -22.52
CA ARG A 68 -5.30 -5.50 -22.68
C ARG A 68 -5.00 -4.48 -21.56
N TRP A 69 -5.24 -3.21 -21.87
CA TRP A 69 -5.32 -2.10 -20.93
C TRP A 69 -6.76 -1.83 -20.52
N GLU A 70 -6.95 -0.97 -19.51
CA GLU A 70 -8.24 -0.44 -19.12
C GLU A 70 -8.90 0.34 -20.28
N ASP A 71 -10.21 0.25 -20.40
CA ASP A 71 -10.97 1.19 -21.24
C ASP A 71 -11.19 2.48 -20.44
N ALA A 72 -10.37 3.51 -20.73
CA ALA A 72 -10.40 4.81 -20.08
C ALA A 72 -11.40 5.79 -20.73
N SER A 73 -12.23 5.35 -21.68
CA SER A 73 -13.24 6.22 -22.32
C SER A 73 -14.32 6.66 -21.32
N LEU A 74 -14.86 7.88 -21.49
CA LEU A 74 -16.00 8.39 -20.71
C LEU A 74 -17.17 7.41 -20.70
N ALA A 75 -17.49 6.81 -21.86
CA ALA A 75 -18.55 5.83 -21.96
C ALA A 75 -18.30 4.58 -21.09
N ALA A 76 -17.04 4.14 -20.96
CA ALA A 76 -16.68 3.05 -20.06
C ALA A 76 -16.80 3.44 -18.59
N ILE A 77 -16.43 4.66 -18.25
CA ILE A 77 -16.58 5.23 -16.88
C ILE A 77 -18.07 5.28 -16.50
N GLU A 78 -18.92 5.77 -17.40
CA GLU A 78 -20.38 5.81 -17.18
C GLU A 78 -20.97 4.41 -17.01
N ARG A 79 -20.53 3.43 -17.82
CA ARG A 79 -20.96 2.02 -17.66
C ARG A 79 -20.54 1.45 -16.30
N ARG A 80 -19.31 1.73 -15.84
CA ARG A 80 -18.85 1.29 -14.51
C ARG A 80 -19.66 1.93 -13.38
N HIS A 81 -19.97 3.21 -13.49
CA HIS A 81 -20.84 3.89 -12.54
C HIS A 81 -22.25 3.30 -12.50
N ALA A 82 -22.88 3.11 -13.66
CA ALA A 82 -24.19 2.47 -13.75
C ALA A 82 -24.18 1.03 -13.17
N ARG A 83 -23.08 0.29 -13.38
CA ARG A 83 -22.89 -1.05 -12.79
C ARG A 83 -22.83 -0.98 -11.27
N ALA A 84 -22.11 -0.01 -10.68
CA ALA A 84 -22.02 0.18 -9.24
C ALA A 84 -23.39 0.46 -8.61
N LEU A 85 -24.21 1.31 -9.25
CA LEU A 85 -25.59 1.54 -8.83
C LEU A 85 -26.44 0.27 -8.89
N ALA A 86 -26.34 -0.48 -9.97
CA ALA A 86 -27.05 -1.74 -10.12
C ALA A 86 -26.62 -2.81 -9.10
N ALA A 87 -25.34 -2.83 -8.72
CA ALA A 87 -24.83 -3.74 -7.68
C ALA A 87 -25.42 -3.38 -6.30
N LEU A 88 -25.50 -2.09 -5.96
CA LEU A 88 -26.17 -1.62 -4.73
C LEU A 88 -27.66 -1.99 -4.72
N ASP A 89 -28.35 -1.88 -5.86
CA ASP A 89 -29.76 -2.26 -5.95
C ASP A 89 -29.96 -3.78 -5.77
N LYS A 90 -29.05 -4.60 -6.29
CA LYS A 90 -29.06 -6.06 -6.03
C LYS A 90 -28.78 -6.35 -4.56
N LEU A 91 -27.81 -5.68 -3.94
CA LEU A 91 -27.47 -5.86 -2.55
C LEU A 91 -28.65 -5.53 -1.63
N ARG A 92 -29.39 -4.43 -1.89
CA ARG A 92 -30.58 -4.02 -1.10
C ARG A 92 -31.70 -5.05 -1.12
N LYS A 93 -31.77 -5.92 -2.13
CA LYS A 93 -32.75 -7.00 -2.21
C LYS A 93 -32.40 -8.21 -1.31
N ILE A 94 -31.18 -8.24 -0.78
CA ILE A 94 -30.69 -9.29 0.12
C ILE A 94 -31.02 -8.86 1.56
N ASP A 95 -31.86 -9.62 2.27
CA ASP A 95 -32.22 -9.32 3.66
C ASP A 95 -31.02 -9.60 4.59
N ARG A 96 -30.30 -8.52 4.97
CA ARG A 96 -29.13 -8.57 5.85
C ARG A 96 -29.41 -9.32 7.17
N ARG A 97 -30.63 -9.23 7.73
CA ARG A 97 -30.99 -9.86 9.00
C ARG A 97 -31.00 -11.39 8.95
N LYS A 98 -31.11 -11.96 7.75
CA LYS A 98 -31.06 -13.42 7.50
C LYS A 98 -29.64 -13.94 7.28
N LEU A 99 -28.64 -13.06 7.26
CA LEU A 99 -27.23 -13.42 7.12
C LEU A 99 -26.63 -13.74 8.49
N HIS A 100 -25.63 -14.61 8.51
CA HIS A 100 -24.78 -14.82 9.68
C HIS A 100 -23.86 -13.62 9.93
N PRO A 101 -23.39 -13.39 11.19
CA PRO A 101 -22.56 -12.21 11.51
C PRO A 101 -21.36 -11.95 10.59
N PRO A 102 -20.58 -12.95 10.15
CA PRO A 102 -19.51 -12.72 9.18
C PRO A 102 -20.01 -12.20 7.82
N ASP A 103 -21.15 -12.74 7.35
CA ASP A 103 -21.76 -12.31 6.09
C ASP A 103 -22.42 -10.93 6.20
N GLN A 104 -22.93 -10.58 7.38
CA GLN A 104 -23.42 -9.22 7.65
C GLN A 104 -22.28 -8.20 7.53
N LEU A 105 -21.11 -8.54 8.06
CA LEU A 105 -19.91 -7.70 7.90
C LEU A 105 -19.52 -7.58 6.43
N ASN A 106 -19.50 -8.68 5.68
CA ASN A 106 -19.20 -8.66 4.24
C ASN A 106 -20.20 -7.80 3.47
N TYR A 107 -21.49 -7.89 3.79
CA TYR A 107 -22.56 -7.06 3.22
C TYR A 107 -22.31 -5.57 3.49
N ASP A 108 -22.01 -5.20 4.73
CA ASP A 108 -21.80 -3.81 5.15
C ASP A 108 -20.57 -3.19 4.49
N LEU A 109 -19.48 -3.96 4.39
CA LEU A 109 -18.25 -3.51 3.73
C LEU A 109 -18.43 -3.34 2.22
N PHE A 110 -19.08 -4.29 1.56
CA PHE A 110 -19.40 -4.18 0.14
C PHE A 110 -20.30 -2.97 -0.14
N LYS A 111 -21.33 -2.78 0.70
CA LYS A 111 -22.20 -1.60 0.63
C LYS A 111 -21.41 -0.30 0.72
N LYS A 112 -20.54 -0.19 1.74
CA LYS A 112 -19.72 1.02 1.98
C LYS A 112 -18.77 1.30 0.81
N GLU A 113 -18.12 0.29 0.27
CA GLU A 113 -17.22 0.43 -0.88
C GLU A 113 -17.94 0.97 -2.11
N TYR A 114 -19.10 0.39 -2.43
CA TYR A 114 -19.88 0.81 -3.59
C TYR A 114 -20.55 2.17 -3.40
N GLU A 115 -21.05 2.48 -2.20
CA GLU A 115 -21.57 3.82 -1.87
C GLU A 115 -20.47 4.88 -1.98
N THR A 116 -19.27 4.59 -1.49
CA THR A 116 -18.11 5.49 -1.62
C THR A 116 -17.71 5.69 -3.10
N SER A 117 -17.71 4.63 -3.89
CA SER A 117 -17.41 4.73 -5.33
C SER A 117 -18.46 5.56 -6.09
N VAL A 118 -19.75 5.41 -5.74
CA VAL A 118 -20.83 6.20 -6.32
C VAL A 118 -20.73 7.68 -5.92
N GLU A 119 -20.39 7.96 -4.65
CA GLU A 119 -20.16 9.33 -4.18
C GLU A 119 -18.94 9.96 -4.86
N GLU A 120 -17.84 9.22 -5.02
CA GLU A 120 -16.62 9.72 -5.68
C GLU A 120 -16.87 10.17 -7.13
N ASN A 121 -17.73 9.44 -7.85
CA ASN A 121 -18.00 9.72 -9.25
C ASN A 121 -18.54 11.15 -9.48
N GLN A 122 -19.25 11.75 -8.52
CA GLN A 122 -19.75 13.13 -8.64
C GLN A 122 -18.64 14.18 -8.74
N PHE A 123 -17.45 13.89 -8.16
CA PHE A 123 -16.30 14.80 -8.17
C PHE A 123 -15.47 14.68 -9.45
N ARG A 124 -15.76 13.69 -10.31
CA ARG A 124 -15.08 13.49 -11.60
C ARG A 124 -13.55 13.38 -11.49
N TRP A 125 -13.04 12.87 -10.37
CA TRP A 125 -11.58 12.70 -10.15
C TRP A 125 -10.91 11.88 -11.26
N TYR A 126 -11.64 11.01 -11.94
CA TYR A 126 -11.19 10.25 -13.11
C TYR A 126 -10.71 11.14 -14.29
N LEU A 127 -10.98 12.44 -14.27
CA LEU A 127 -10.46 13.41 -15.24
C LEU A 127 -9.01 13.83 -14.95
N VAL A 128 -8.44 13.38 -13.83
CA VAL A 128 -7.03 13.53 -13.44
C VAL A 128 -6.34 12.15 -13.49
N PRO A 129 -6.12 11.57 -14.70
CA PRO A 129 -5.72 10.18 -14.84
C PRO A 129 -4.22 9.93 -14.61
N LEU A 130 -3.45 10.95 -14.31
CA LEU A 130 -2.02 10.84 -14.00
C LEU A 130 -1.56 11.94 -13.04
N ASN A 131 -0.45 11.66 -12.37
CA ASN A 131 0.34 12.61 -11.61
C ASN A 131 1.84 12.36 -11.86
N GLN A 132 2.75 13.06 -11.17
CA GLN A 132 4.20 12.90 -11.34
C GLN A 132 4.75 11.55 -10.85
N ARG A 133 3.94 10.68 -10.25
CA ARG A 133 4.37 9.36 -9.73
C ARG A 133 3.79 8.19 -10.52
N GLU A 134 2.60 8.35 -11.07
CA GLU A 134 1.86 7.28 -11.73
C GLU A 134 1.00 7.79 -12.87
N GLY A 135 0.75 6.93 -13.84
CA GLY A 135 -0.07 7.20 -15.01
C GLY A 135 0.48 6.52 -16.26
N VAL A 136 -0.01 6.94 -17.43
CA VAL A 136 0.41 6.36 -18.70
C VAL A 136 1.91 6.54 -19.00
N GLN A 137 2.57 7.54 -18.41
CA GLN A 137 4.01 7.80 -18.58
C GLN A 137 4.89 6.75 -17.90
N THR A 138 4.34 5.94 -16.98
CA THR A 138 5.03 4.84 -16.29
C THR A 138 4.41 3.47 -16.62
N ALA A 139 3.66 3.35 -17.73
CA ALA A 139 2.95 2.12 -18.09
C ALA A 139 3.89 0.93 -18.37
N ASP A 140 5.16 1.18 -18.71
CA ASP A 140 6.20 0.15 -18.88
C ASP A 140 6.49 -0.64 -17.59
N GLU A 141 6.31 -0.04 -16.40
CA GLU A 141 6.54 -0.68 -15.10
C GLU A 141 5.63 -1.89 -14.86
N LEU A 142 4.53 -2.00 -15.60
CA LEU A 142 3.68 -3.19 -15.53
C LEU A 142 4.44 -4.47 -15.88
N ALA A 143 5.41 -4.38 -16.81
CA ALA A 143 6.23 -5.53 -17.19
C ALA A 143 6.98 -6.17 -16.00
N ASP A 144 7.33 -5.38 -14.98
CA ASP A 144 8.05 -5.85 -13.79
C ASP A 144 7.14 -6.66 -12.82
N ALA A 145 5.84 -6.51 -12.96
CA ALA A 145 4.85 -7.27 -12.18
C ALA A 145 4.39 -8.56 -12.89
N LEU A 146 4.67 -8.71 -14.19
CA LEU A 146 4.25 -9.84 -15.00
C LEU A 146 5.29 -10.97 -15.00
N ARG A 147 4.83 -12.19 -15.28
CA ARG A 147 5.68 -13.35 -15.53
C ARG A 147 5.75 -13.60 -17.04
N PHE A 148 6.94 -13.89 -17.53
CA PHE A 148 7.22 -14.19 -18.93
C PHE A 148 7.83 -15.59 -19.02
N GLU A 149 6.98 -16.62 -18.91
CA GLU A 149 7.38 -18.04 -18.84
C GLU A 149 6.97 -18.83 -20.09
N THR A 150 5.92 -18.38 -20.78
CA THR A 150 5.32 -19.08 -21.93
C THR A 150 5.24 -18.17 -23.15
N ILE A 151 5.12 -18.76 -24.35
CA ILE A 151 4.87 -18.01 -25.60
C ILE A 151 3.68 -17.06 -25.44
N LYS A 152 2.60 -17.54 -24.79
CA LYS A 152 1.40 -16.73 -24.57
C LYS A 152 1.66 -15.46 -23.76
N ASP A 153 2.54 -15.49 -22.79
CA ASP A 153 2.84 -14.31 -21.97
C ASP A 153 3.44 -13.18 -22.81
N TYR A 154 4.33 -13.53 -23.72
CA TYR A 154 4.91 -12.58 -24.67
C TYR A 154 3.88 -12.11 -25.71
N GLU A 155 3.01 -13.00 -26.19
CA GLU A 155 1.92 -12.64 -27.13
C GLU A 155 0.92 -11.69 -26.47
N ASP A 156 0.55 -11.91 -25.21
CA ASP A 156 -0.32 -11.02 -24.43
C ASP A 156 0.35 -9.65 -24.24
N TRP A 157 1.64 -9.63 -23.92
CA TRP A 157 2.38 -8.37 -23.83
C TRP A 157 2.42 -7.61 -25.14
N ILE A 158 2.69 -8.29 -26.25
CA ILE A 158 2.68 -7.69 -27.60
C ILE A 158 1.28 -7.15 -27.94
N ALA A 159 0.21 -7.85 -27.55
CA ALA A 159 -1.16 -7.37 -27.72
C ALA A 159 -1.38 -6.07 -26.92
N ARG A 160 -0.88 -5.98 -25.67
CA ARG A 160 -0.89 -4.72 -24.90
C ARG A 160 -0.11 -3.60 -25.59
N LEU A 161 1.08 -3.87 -26.12
CA LEU A 161 1.85 -2.87 -26.86
C LEU A 161 1.07 -2.30 -28.04
N ARG A 162 0.37 -3.17 -28.79
CA ARG A 162 -0.49 -2.76 -29.92
C ARG A 162 -1.73 -1.96 -29.46
N ALA A 163 -2.23 -2.22 -28.28
CA ALA A 163 -3.41 -1.54 -27.72
C ALA A 163 -3.05 -0.22 -27.00
N LEU A 164 -1.76 0.03 -26.69
CA LEU A 164 -1.30 1.19 -25.93
C LEU A 164 -1.65 2.54 -26.59
N PRO A 165 -1.54 2.73 -27.92
CA PRO A 165 -1.94 3.98 -28.56
C PRO A 165 -3.40 4.37 -28.24
N ARG A 166 -4.33 3.42 -28.30
CA ARG A 166 -5.74 3.69 -27.95
C ARG A 166 -5.90 4.10 -26.48
N TYR A 167 -5.16 3.47 -25.56
CA TYR A 167 -5.19 3.82 -24.14
C TYR A 167 -4.68 5.23 -23.90
N LEU A 168 -3.60 5.64 -24.59
CA LEU A 168 -3.08 7.02 -24.58
C LEU A 168 -4.10 8.02 -25.14
N ASP A 169 -4.73 7.71 -26.28
CA ASP A 169 -5.76 8.57 -26.89
C ASP A 169 -6.95 8.79 -25.95
N GLN A 170 -7.40 7.74 -25.27
CA GLN A 170 -8.46 7.84 -24.26
C GLN A 170 -8.03 8.69 -23.07
N THR A 171 -6.79 8.55 -22.61
CA THR A 171 -6.22 9.38 -21.54
C THR A 171 -6.16 10.83 -21.95
N VAL A 172 -5.73 11.14 -23.16
CA VAL A 172 -5.75 12.52 -23.72
C VAL A 172 -7.17 13.08 -23.73
N ALA A 173 -8.15 12.28 -24.15
CA ALA A 173 -9.56 12.70 -24.17
C ALA A 173 -10.08 13.03 -22.75
N LEU A 174 -9.74 12.23 -21.74
CA LEU A 174 -10.07 12.53 -20.34
C LEU A 174 -9.39 13.81 -19.86
N MET A 175 -8.10 13.98 -20.16
CA MET A 175 -7.34 15.17 -19.74
C MET A 175 -7.85 16.44 -20.41
N ARG A 176 -8.26 16.38 -21.67
CA ARG A 176 -8.93 17.52 -22.35
C ARG A 176 -10.26 17.86 -21.71
N GLU A 177 -11.04 16.87 -21.29
CA GLU A 177 -12.26 17.09 -20.51
C GLU A 177 -11.90 17.68 -19.13
N GLY A 178 -10.80 17.24 -18.53
CA GLY A 178 -10.26 17.81 -17.28
C GLY A 178 -9.95 19.31 -17.41
N ILE A 179 -9.31 19.72 -18.52
CA ILE A 179 -9.07 21.14 -18.81
C ILE A 179 -10.41 21.90 -18.86
N ARG A 180 -11.40 21.41 -19.61
CA ARG A 180 -12.73 22.06 -19.72
C ARG A 180 -13.49 22.10 -18.39
N ALA A 181 -13.30 21.09 -17.55
CA ALA A 181 -13.99 20.95 -16.27
C ALA A 181 -13.25 21.62 -15.10
N HIS A 182 -12.10 22.24 -15.32
CA HIS A 182 -11.20 22.74 -14.26
C HIS A 182 -10.80 21.65 -13.25
N MET A 183 -10.51 20.45 -13.75
CA MET A 183 -10.01 19.30 -12.99
C MET A 183 -8.55 19.04 -13.39
N LEU A 184 -7.62 19.73 -12.74
CA LEU A 184 -6.22 19.79 -13.12
C LEU A 184 -5.32 19.73 -11.88
N LEU A 185 -4.13 19.18 -12.02
CA LEU A 185 -3.08 19.29 -11.01
C LEU A 185 -2.22 20.55 -11.25
N PRO A 186 -1.54 21.05 -10.20
CA PRO A 186 -0.68 22.22 -10.28
C PRO A 186 0.53 22.02 -11.19
N LYS A 187 0.95 23.10 -11.89
CA LYS A 187 2.14 23.11 -12.76
C LYS A 187 3.38 22.56 -12.08
N ILE A 188 3.60 22.93 -10.81
CA ILE A 188 4.82 22.56 -10.09
C ILE A 188 5.05 21.05 -10.03
N THR A 189 3.97 20.26 -9.95
CA THR A 189 4.05 18.80 -9.99
C THR A 189 4.03 18.28 -11.42
N MET A 190 3.26 18.90 -12.31
CA MET A 190 3.13 18.47 -13.70
C MET A 190 4.38 18.73 -14.55
N GLN A 191 5.22 19.70 -14.20
CA GLN A 191 6.50 19.98 -14.87
C GLN A 191 7.49 18.80 -14.87
N ARG A 192 7.27 17.78 -13.99
CA ARG A 192 8.11 16.56 -13.95
C ARG A 192 7.70 15.53 -15.01
N VAL A 193 6.45 15.55 -15.46
CA VAL A 193 5.88 14.54 -16.35
C VAL A 193 6.52 14.52 -17.75
N PRO A 194 6.84 15.65 -18.40
CA PRO A 194 7.49 15.65 -19.71
C PRO A 194 8.77 14.81 -19.77
N ASN A 195 9.63 14.89 -18.75
CA ASN A 195 10.86 14.10 -18.68
C ASN A 195 10.59 12.59 -18.55
N GLN A 196 9.46 12.21 -17.91
CA GLN A 196 9.05 10.82 -17.81
C GLN A 196 8.52 10.30 -19.15
N ILE A 197 7.77 11.14 -19.87
CA ILE A 197 7.32 10.83 -21.24
C ILE A 197 8.52 10.67 -22.18
N ASP A 198 9.55 11.50 -22.04
CA ASP A 198 10.76 11.43 -22.88
C ASP A 198 11.49 10.10 -22.76
N LYS A 199 11.47 9.46 -21.59
CA LYS A 199 12.04 8.12 -21.39
C LYS A 199 11.36 7.04 -22.24
N GLN A 200 10.14 7.29 -22.72
CA GLN A 200 9.38 6.38 -23.59
C GLN A 200 9.63 6.64 -25.09
N ILE A 201 10.24 7.78 -25.44
CA ILE A 201 10.51 8.19 -26.82
C ILE A 201 11.98 7.89 -27.13
N VAL A 202 12.21 6.81 -27.84
CA VAL A 202 13.54 6.30 -28.17
C VAL A 202 13.73 6.18 -29.68
N ASP A 203 14.97 6.15 -30.16
CA ASP A 203 15.30 6.05 -31.59
C ASP A 203 15.18 4.61 -32.11
N ALA A 204 15.46 3.62 -31.26
CA ALA A 204 15.41 2.20 -31.61
C ALA A 204 14.45 1.46 -30.66
N PRO A 205 13.59 0.54 -31.14
CA PRO A 205 12.62 -0.17 -30.32
C PRO A 205 13.25 -1.00 -29.18
N GLU A 206 14.48 -1.48 -29.36
CA GLU A 206 15.22 -2.24 -28.36
C GLU A 206 15.66 -1.39 -27.16
N ALA A 207 15.76 -0.08 -27.34
CA ALA A 207 16.04 0.87 -26.26
C ALA A 207 14.79 1.19 -25.43
N SER A 208 13.60 0.88 -25.95
CA SER A 208 12.34 1.13 -25.23
C SER A 208 12.29 0.35 -23.91
N PRO A 209 11.83 0.98 -22.79
CA PRO A 209 11.53 0.26 -21.56
C PRO A 209 10.54 -0.88 -21.76
N PHE A 210 9.58 -0.75 -22.66
CA PHE A 210 8.62 -1.79 -23.03
C PHE A 210 9.25 -3.03 -23.68
N PHE A 211 10.47 -2.93 -24.21
CA PHE A 211 11.19 -4.05 -24.79
C PHE A 211 11.87 -4.94 -23.75
N LYS A 212 11.91 -4.52 -22.47
CA LYS A 212 12.61 -5.20 -21.38
C LYS A 212 12.34 -6.73 -21.33
N PRO A 213 11.07 -7.22 -21.41
CA PRO A 213 10.78 -8.65 -21.35
C PRO A 213 11.40 -9.46 -22.49
N LEU A 214 11.66 -8.83 -23.65
CA LEU A 214 12.17 -9.48 -24.85
C LEU A 214 13.71 -9.57 -24.87
N LYS A 215 14.41 -8.98 -23.89
CA LYS A 215 15.89 -9.02 -23.79
C LYS A 215 16.41 -10.39 -23.35
N SER A 216 15.56 -11.19 -22.68
CA SER A 216 15.91 -12.52 -22.19
C SER A 216 14.69 -13.42 -22.22
N PHE A 217 14.85 -14.62 -22.75
CA PHE A 217 13.79 -15.64 -22.81
C PHE A 217 14.16 -16.82 -21.92
N PRO A 218 13.22 -17.40 -21.18
CA PRO A 218 13.42 -18.65 -20.48
C PRO A 218 13.60 -19.81 -21.47
N GLY A 219 14.20 -20.91 -21.00
CA GLY A 219 14.41 -22.11 -21.83
C GLY A 219 13.11 -22.76 -22.36
N SER A 220 11.98 -22.46 -21.71
CA SER A 220 10.65 -22.91 -22.13
C SER A 220 10.15 -22.30 -23.46
N VAL A 221 10.74 -21.17 -23.91
CA VAL A 221 10.37 -20.54 -25.17
C VAL A 221 11.31 -21.01 -26.27
N PRO A 222 10.81 -21.74 -27.32
CA PRO A 222 11.62 -22.23 -28.43
C PRO A 222 12.30 -21.11 -29.23
N GLU A 223 13.49 -21.37 -29.77
CA GLU A 223 14.31 -20.38 -30.51
C GLU A 223 13.54 -19.75 -31.69
N LYS A 224 12.80 -20.57 -32.45
CA LYS A 224 11.99 -20.10 -33.58
C LYS A 224 10.94 -19.06 -33.17
N ASP A 225 10.40 -19.20 -31.94
CA ASP A 225 9.37 -18.30 -31.42
C ASP A 225 10.00 -17.02 -30.86
N ARG A 226 11.22 -17.09 -30.29
CA ARG A 226 11.93 -15.91 -29.79
C ARG A 226 12.14 -14.86 -30.88
N ALA A 227 12.61 -15.27 -32.07
CA ALA A 227 12.80 -14.35 -33.19
C ALA A 227 11.49 -13.70 -33.63
N ARG A 228 10.42 -14.50 -33.75
CA ARG A 228 9.07 -14.03 -34.10
C ARG A 228 8.52 -13.03 -33.09
N LEU A 229 8.60 -13.36 -31.80
CA LEU A 229 8.12 -12.50 -30.70
C LEU A 229 8.92 -11.20 -30.61
N THR A 230 10.23 -11.29 -30.74
CA THR A 230 11.14 -10.13 -30.76
C THR A 230 10.76 -9.18 -31.90
N GLN A 231 10.57 -9.69 -33.12
CA GLN A 231 10.20 -8.86 -34.27
C GLN A 231 8.82 -8.23 -34.07
N ALA A 232 7.83 -9.00 -33.65
CA ALA A 232 6.47 -8.50 -33.40
C ALA A 232 6.42 -7.41 -32.31
N ALA A 233 7.27 -7.50 -31.27
CA ALA A 233 7.39 -6.46 -30.26
C ALA A 233 8.07 -5.19 -30.82
N LYS A 234 9.15 -5.34 -31.60
CA LYS A 234 9.81 -4.20 -32.28
C LYS A 234 8.83 -3.45 -33.18
N ASP A 235 8.06 -4.19 -33.98
CA ASP A 235 7.04 -3.61 -34.87
C ASP A 235 5.98 -2.83 -34.06
N ALA A 236 5.47 -3.41 -33.00
CA ALA A 236 4.47 -2.77 -32.12
C ALA A 236 5.02 -1.50 -31.45
N ILE A 237 6.27 -1.55 -31.01
CA ILE A 237 6.93 -0.40 -30.37
C ILE A 237 7.19 0.71 -31.38
N SER A 238 7.77 0.39 -32.54
CA SER A 238 8.14 1.37 -33.56
C SER A 238 6.94 2.05 -34.20
N SER A 239 5.90 1.25 -34.58
CA SER A 239 4.73 1.75 -35.29
C SER A 239 3.60 2.26 -34.38
N GLY A 240 3.59 1.86 -33.11
CA GLY A 240 2.52 2.18 -32.17
C GLY A 240 3.00 2.99 -30.94
N VAL A 241 3.82 2.38 -30.09
CA VAL A 241 4.19 2.94 -28.78
C VAL A 241 4.92 4.29 -28.93
N ILE A 242 6.00 4.34 -29.70
CA ILE A 242 6.82 5.54 -29.86
C ILE A 242 6.01 6.70 -30.47
N PRO A 243 5.27 6.52 -31.59
CA PRO A 243 4.42 7.58 -32.13
C PRO A 243 3.35 8.07 -31.16
N ALA A 244 2.73 7.16 -30.41
CA ALA A 244 1.70 7.52 -29.43
C ALA A 244 2.26 8.40 -28.29
N TYR A 245 3.44 8.07 -27.74
CA TYR A 245 4.10 8.93 -26.75
C TYR A 245 4.57 10.27 -27.32
N LYS A 246 5.00 10.34 -28.58
CA LYS A 246 5.29 11.63 -29.24
C LYS A 246 4.04 12.52 -29.29
N GLY A 247 2.90 11.97 -29.72
CA GLY A 247 1.62 12.69 -29.73
C GLY A 247 1.15 13.08 -28.33
N PHE A 248 1.31 12.19 -27.35
CA PHE A 248 0.99 12.45 -25.95
C PHE A 248 1.86 13.58 -25.38
N LYS A 249 3.17 13.60 -25.65
CA LYS A 249 4.07 14.68 -25.24
C LYS A 249 3.64 16.02 -25.84
N GLU A 250 3.32 16.04 -27.13
CA GLU A 250 2.89 17.25 -27.80
C GLU A 250 1.63 17.85 -27.15
N PHE A 251 0.60 17.02 -26.92
CA PHE A 251 -0.60 17.41 -26.19
C PHE A 251 -0.25 17.91 -24.78
N PHE A 252 0.55 17.14 -24.04
CA PHE A 252 0.85 17.46 -22.64
C PHE A 252 1.55 18.82 -22.51
N VAL A 253 2.56 19.08 -23.34
CA VAL A 253 3.35 20.31 -23.29
C VAL A 253 2.59 21.51 -23.85
N LYS A 254 1.80 21.33 -24.92
CA LYS A 254 1.13 22.44 -25.61
C LYS A 254 -0.24 22.77 -25.06
N GLU A 255 -0.97 21.79 -24.49
CA GLU A 255 -2.35 21.99 -24.04
C GLU A 255 -2.48 21.85 -22.51
N TYR A 256 -2.03 20.72 -21.93
CA TYR A 256 -2.30 20.37 -20.54
C TYR A 256 -1.47 21.18 -19.54
N LEU A 257 -0.16 21.22 -19.71
CA LEU A 257 0.77 21.90 -18.80
C LEU A 257 0.50 23.42 -18.73
N PRO A 258 0.24 24.13 -19.84
CA PRO A 258 -0.15 25.56 -19.78
C PRO A 258 -1.48 25.80 -19.05
N ALA A 259 -2.44 24.86 -19.13
CA ALA A 259 -3.73 24.95 -18.46
C ALA A 259 -3.69 24.58 -16.97
N SER A 260 -2.62 23.92 -16.52
CA SER A 260 -2.45 23.50 -15.12
C SER A 260 -2.41 24.69 -14.17
N PHE A 261 -2.84 24.50 -12.91
CA PHE A 261 -2.91 25.59 -11.92
C PHE A 261 -1.51 26.07 -11.50
N ASP A 262 -1.38 27.38 -11.27
CA ASP A 262 -0.13 27.97 -10.75
C ASP A 262 0.00 27.79 -9.23
N GLN A 263 -1.12 27.78 -8.50
CA GLN A 263 -1.16 27.56 -7.07
C GLN A 263 -1.40 26.08 -6.75
N VAL A 264 -1.15 25.68 -5.51
CA VAL A 264 -1.39 24.33 -5.02
C VAL A 264 -2.68 24.24 -4.21
N GLY A 265 -3.30 23.06 -4.17
CA GLY A 265 -4.49 22.80 -3.36
C GLY A 265 -5.72 22.39 -4.18
N ALA A 266 -6.48 21.44 -3.64
CA ALA A 266 -7.69 20.91 -4.27
C ALA A 266 -8.80 21.96 -4.41
N TRP A 267 -8.81 22.99 -3.56
CA TRP A 267 -9.76 24.11 -3.57
C TRP A 267 -9.83 24.86 -4.90
N GLN A 268 -8.81 24.76 -5.75
CA GLN A 268 -8.81 25.35 -7.09
C GLN A 268 -9.66 24.56 -8.09
N MET A 269 -9.91 23.29 -7.81
CA MET A 269 -10.72 22.43 -8.67
C MET A 269 -12.20 22.71 -8.48
N ARG A 270 -12.99 22.30 -9.45
CA ARG A 270 -14.44 22.38 -9.33
C ARG A 270 -14.93 21.59 -8.10
N ASP A 271 -15.74 22.21 -7.25
CA ASP A 271 -16.21 21.63 -5.98
C ASP A 271 -15.08 21.16 -5.05
N GLY A 272 -13.88 21.76 -5.16
CA GLY A 272 -12.64 21.30 -4.55
C GLY A 272 -12.70 21.13 -3.04
N ASP A 273 -13.32 22.05 -2.30
CA ASP A 273 -13.48 21.93 -0.85
C ASP A 273 -14.33 20.71 -0.45
N ARG A 274 -15.44 20.50 -1.17
CA ARG A 274 -16.31 19.33 -0.93
C ARG A 274 -15.61 18.03 -1.33
N MET A 275 -14.88 18.05 -2.44
CA MET A 275 -14.08 16.94 -2.91
C MET A 275 -12.99 16.58 -1.89
N TYR A 276 -12.26 17.58 -1.38
CA TYR A 276 -11.24 17.35 -0.37
C TYR A 276 -11.83 16.79 0.94
N ALA A 277 -12.94 17.34 1.42
CA ALA A 277 -13.64 16.80 2.58
C ALA A 277 -14.10 15.34 2.36
N PHE A 278 -14.52 14.99 1.14
CA PHE A 278 -14.81 13.61 0.77
C PHE A 278 -13.56 12.73 0.82
N PHE A 279 -12.43 13.15 0.24
CA PHE A 279 -11.19 12.39 0.28
C PHE A 279 -10.65 12.21 1.70
N ALA A 280 -10.73 13.23 2.55
CA ALA A 280 -10.38 13.11 3.96
C ALA A 280 -11.18 11.98 4.63
N ARG A 281 -12.53 11.96 4.45
CA ARG A 281 -13.39 10.88 4.99
C ARG A 281 -13.09 9.52 4.36
N LYS A 282 -12.89 9.46 3.05
CA LYS A 282 -12.60 8.22 2.32
C LYS A 282 -11.31 7.57 2.82
N TYR A 283 -10.22 8.34 2.89
CA TYR A 283 -8.92 7.79 3.26
C TYR A 283 -8.78 7.54 4.76
N THR A 284 -9.37 8.36 5.62
CA THR A 284 -9.34 8.15 7.07
C THR A 284 -10.42 7.18 7.57
N THR A 285 -11.44 6.93 6.77
CA THR A 285 -12.64 6.15 7.16
C THR A 285 -13.37 6.71 8.40
N THR A 286 -13.20 8.00 8.70
CA THR A 286 -13.82 8.72 9.81
C THR A 286 -14.76 9.82 9.31
N GLN A 287 -15.47 10.48 10.23
CA GLN A 287 -16.29 11.66 9.94
C GLN A 287 -15.59 12.97 10.32
N LEU A 288 -14.29 12.92 10.60
CA LEU A 288 -13.52 14.12 10.95
C LEU A 288 -13.50 15.10 9.78
N THR A 289 -13.73 16.36 10.10
CA THR A 289 -13.55 17.45 9.15
C THR A 289 -12.07 17.73 8.90
N PRO A 290 -11.69 18.35 7.76
CA PRO A 290 -10.31 18.79 7.53
C PRO A 290 -9.75 19.66 8.65
N LYS A 291 -10.58 20.50 9.29
CA LYS A 291 -10.20 21.34 10.41
C LYS A 291 -9.83 20.50 11.65
N GLU A 292 -10.66 19.54 12.03
CA GLU A 292 -10.41 18.65 13.16
C GLU A 292 -9.16 17.80 12.95
N VAL A 293 -8.92 17.35 11.70
CA VAL A 293 -7.70 16.63 11.32
C VAL A 293 -6.47 17.54 11.48
N HIS A 294 -6.55 18.80 11.03
CA HIS A 294 -5.47 19.78 11.18
C HIS A 294 -5.12 20.03 12.66
N GLU A 295 -6.13 20.29 13.48
CA GLU A 295 -5.97 20.51 14.93
C GLU A 295 -5.38 19.27 15.63
N THR A 296 -5.81 18.07 15.24
CA THR A 296 -5.21 16.81 15.70
C THR A 296 -3.73 16.73 15.32
N GLY A 297 -3.40 17.12 14.09
CA GLY A 297 -2.02 17.15 13.60
C GLY A 297 -1.13 18.09 14.43
N LEU A 298 -1.60 19.30 14.70
CA LEU A 298 -0.86 20.28 15.54
C LEU A 298 -0.65 19.76 16.97
N ALA A 299 -1.67 19.13 17.57
CA ALA A 299 -1.56 18.55 18.91
C ALA A 299 -0.52 17.41 18.95
N GLU A 300 -0.51 16.54 17.93
CA GLU A 300 0.46 15.45 17.83
C GLU A 300 1.89 15.96 17.58
N VAL A 301 2.08 16.95 16.70
CA VAL A 301 3.38 17.61 16.49
C VAL A 301 3.93 18.13 17.82
N LYS A 302 3.09 18.79 18.62
CA LYS A 302 3.49 19.28 19.95
C LYS A 302 3.87 18.13 20.90
N ARG A 303 3.03 17.09 20.98
CA ARG A 303 3.28 15.92 21.85
C ARG A 303 4.60 15.21 21.48
N ILE A 304 4.81 14.96 20.19
CA ILE A 304 6.01 14.26 19.72
C ILE A 304 7.25 15.13 19.91
N SER A 305 7.14 16.45 19.72
CA SER A 305 8.25 17.39 19.99
C SER A 305 8.76 17.30 21.44
N VAL A 306 7.85 17.13 22.41
CA VAL A 306 8.23 16.92 23.81
C VAL A 306 8.95 15.57 24.00
N ALA A 307 8.47 14.52 23.35
CA ALA A 307 9.11 13.21 23.41
C ALA A 307 10.51 13.21 22.74
N MET A 308 10.67 13.91 21.63
CA MET A 308 11.98 14.10 20.98
C MET A 308 12.97 14.84 21.89
N GLN A 309 12.51 15.90 22.58
CA GLN A 309 13.35 16.62 23.55
C GLN A 309 13.83 15.69 24.65
N ALA A 310 12.97 14.84 25.20
CA ALA A 310 13.37 13.89 26.25
C ALA A 310 14.46 12.91 25.78
N VAL A 311 14.46 12.53 24.49
CA VAL A 311 15.55 11.71 23.92
C VAL A 311 16.83 12.53 23.79
N MET A 312 16.77 13.78 23.34
CA MET A 312 17.95 14.69 23.28
C MET A 312 18.59 14.86 24.66
N ASP A 313 17.77 15.07 25.69
CA ASP A 313 18.22 15.17 27.08
C ASP A 313 18.89 13.86 27.54
N LYS A 314 18.31 12.72 27.23
CA LYS A 314 18.84 11.39 27.57
C LYS A 314 20.21 11.10 26.94
N VAL A 315 20.46 11.58 25.71
CA VAL A 315 21.77 11.43 25.05
C VAL A 315 22.76 12.54 25.42
N GLY A 316 22.36 13.49 26.27
CA GLY A 316 23.20 14.60 26.76
C GLY A 316 23.52 15.64 25.68
N PHE A 317 22.70 15.75 24.61
CA PHE A 317 22.94 16.73 23.56
C PHE A 317 22.63 18.15 24.05
N GLN A 318 23.64 19.03 23.95
CA GLN A 318 23.48 20.44 24.30
C GLN A 318 23.30 21.26 23.03
N GLY A 319 22.08 21.75 22.79
CA GLY A 319 21.75 22.56 21.64
C GLY A 319 20.26 22.52 21.30
N THR A 320 19.90 23.21 20.26
CA THR A 320 18.53 23.23 19.72
C THR A 320 18.18 21.94 18.99
N ARG A 321 16.88 21.68 18.79
CA ARG A 321 16.40 20.55 18.00
C ARG A 321 16.94 20.60 16.56
N GLN A 322 17.05 21.76 15.95
CA GLN A 322 17.61 21.91 14.60
C GLN A 322 19.10 21.55 14.54
N GLU A 323 19.88 21.90 15.56
CA GLU A 323 21.28 21.48 15.67
C GLU A 323 21.38 19.96 15.87
N PHE A 324 20.46 19.36 16.63
CA PHE A 324 20.39 17.90 16.75
C PHE A 324 20.03 17.22 15.44
N PHE A 325 19.07 17.75 14.68
CA PHE A 325 18.74 17.25 13.34
C PHE A 325 19.95 17.33 12.41
N LYS A 326 20.68 18.44 12.44
CA LYS A 326 21.93 18.59 11.67
C LYS A 326 22.96 17.55 12.10
N PHE A 327 23.20 17.41 13.40
CA PHE A 327 24.11 16.40 13.94
C PHE A 327 23.75 14.98 13.45
N LEU A 328 22.49 14.58 13.55
CA LEU A 328 22.03 13.27 13.08
C LEU A 328 22.26 13.06 11.58
N ARG A 329 22.14 14.11 10.77
CA ARG A 329 22.31 14.04 9.31
C ARG A 329 23.76 14.09 8.86
N THR A 330 24.70 14.57 9.68
CA THR A 330 26.09 14.83 9.27
C THR A 330 27.13 13.98 9.97
N ASP A 331 26.81 13.37 11.12
CA ASP A 331 27.78 12.54 11.84
C ASP A 331 27.93 11.16 11.14
N PRO A 332 29.13 10.82 10.62
CA PRO A 332 29.35 9.61 9.82
C PRO A 332 29.11 8.31 10.59
N ARG A 333 29.09 8.32 11.94
CA ARG A 333 28.79 7.12 12.75
C ARG A 333 27.39 6.54 12.47
N PHE A 334 26.47 7.38 11.98
CA PHE A 334 25.09 7.00 11.70
C PHE A 334 24.89 6.41 10.30
N TYR A 335 25.93 6.27 9.51
CA TYR A 335 25.82 5.84 8.12
C TYR A 335 26.67 4.61 7.84
N PHE A 336 26.35 3.94 6.74
CA PHE A 336 27.15 2.84 6.20
C PHE A 336 28.05 3.35 5.08
N LYS A 337 29.13 2.63 4.82
CA LYS A 337 30.10 2.99 3.78
C LYS A 337 29.73 2.41 2.41
N SER A 338 28.91 1.35 2.39
CA SER A 338 28.50 0.70 1.15
C SER A 338 27.05 0.24 1.22
N GLY A 339 26.42 0.04 0.04
CA GLY A 339 25.09 -0.55 -0.08
C GLY A 339 25.02 -1.99 0.44
N GLU A 340 26.11 -2.76 0.31
CA GLU A 340 26.19 -4.13 0.82
C GLU A 340 26.09 -4.15 2.36
N GLU A 341 26.90 -3.33 3.04
CA GLU A 341 26.83 -3.18 4.50
C GLU A 341 25.42 -2.76 4.96
N LEU A 342 24.78 -1.85 4.24
CA LEU A 342 23.42 -1.38 4.53
C LEU A 342 22.40 -2.52 4.36
N LEU A 343 22.49 -3.30 3.28
CA LEU A 343 21.59 -4.43 3.04
C LEU A 343 21.72 -5.51 4.11
N ASP A 344 22.96 -5.86 4.46
CA ASP A 344 23.23 -6.87 5.48
C ASP A 344 22.76 -6.43 6.86
N ALA A 345 22.87 -5.13 7.17
CA ALA A 345 22.33 -4.57 8.39
C ALA A 345 20.79 -4.66 8.45
N TYR A 346 20.08 -4.42 7.35
CA TYR A 346 18.62 -4.64 7.29
C TYR A 346 18.25 -6.11 7.46
N ARG A 347 18.97 -7.02 6.81
CA ARG A 347 18.77 -8.47 6.97
C ARG A 347 19.02 -8.94 8.41
N ALA A 348 20.09 -8.48 9.02
CA ALA A 348 20.38 -8.78 10.43
C ALA A 348 19.31 -8.21 11.36
N LEU A 349 18.82 -7.01 11.07
CA LEU A 349 17.80 -6.35 11.87
C LEU A 349 16.47 -7.11 11.85
N THR A 350 16.02 -7.58 10.69
CA THR A 350 14.79 -8.37 10.58
C THR A 350 14.92 -9.69 11.36
N ARG A 351 16.08 -10.34 11.34
CA ARG A 351 16.34 -11.54 12.17
C ARG A 351 16.36 -11.26 13.68
N ARG A 352 16.70 -10.04 14.08
CA ARG A 352 16.59 -9.61 15.49
C ARG A 352 15.13 -9.36 15.89
N ILE A 353 14.28 -8.88 14.97
CA ILE A 353 12.86 -8.61 15.20
C ILE A 353 12.04 -9.91 15.30
N ASP A 354 12.23 -10.87 14.37
CA ASP A 354 11.41 -12.07 14.23
C ASP A 354 11.14 -12.81 15.56
N PRO A 355 12.13 -13.15 16.40
CA PRO A 355 11.89 -13.89 17.63
C PRO A 355 11.16 -13.09 18.72
N GLN A 356 11.06 -11.77 18.58
CA GLN A 356 10.37 -10.94 19.57
C GLN A 356 8.85 -10.92 19.36
N LEU A 357 8.37 -11.31 18.18
CA LEU A 357 6.94 -11.30 17.84
C LEU A 357 6.09 -12.13 18.80
N VAL A 358 6.60 -13.25 19.26
CA VAL A 358 5.91 -14.13 20.22
C VAL A 358 5.60 -13.46 21.56
N LYS A 359 6.24 -12.33 21.88
CA LYS A 359 5.94 -11.56 23.09
C LYS A 359 4.57 -10.89 23.02
N ILE A 360 4.16 -10.47 21.79
CA ILE A 360 3.00 -9.60 21.60
C ILE A 360 1.98 -10.13 20.57
N PHE A 361 2.24 -11.28 19.94
CA PHE A 361 1.33 -11.95 19.02
C PHE A 361 1.16 -13.42 19.40
N ARG A 362 -0.03 -13.99 19.21
CA ARG A 362 -0.32 -15.43 19.30
C ARG A 362 -0.22 -16.08 17.94
N THR A 363 -0.77 -15.43 16.92
CA THR A 363 -0.81 -15.91 15.54
C THR A 363 0.24 -15.17 14.70
N LEU A 364 1.08 -15.93 14.01
CA LEU A 364 2.08 -15.42 13.08
C LEU A 364 1.79 -15.94 11.67
N PRO A 365 2.10 -15.17 10.61
CA PRO A 365 1.90 -15.63 9.25
C PRO A 365 2.80 -16.83 8.94
N ARG A 366 2.30 -17.77 8.13
CA ARG A 366 3.06 -18.89 7.58
C ARG A 366 3.88 -18.47 6.37
N THR A 367 3.39 -17.49 5.62
CA THR A 367 4.06 -16.94 4.44
C THR A 367 5.33 -16.20 4.88
N PRO A 368 6.50 -16.56 4.35
CA PRO A 368 7.74 -15.88 4.68
C PRO A 368 7.88 -14.55 3.95
N TYR A 369 8.89 -13.76 4.34
CA TYR A 369 9.33 -12.58 3.61
C TYR A 369 10.86 -12.58 3.45
N GLY A 370 11.33 -11.78 2.48
CA GLY A 370 12.73 -11.50 2.25
C GLY A 370 13.05 -10.01 2.27
N VAL A 371 14.34 -9.67 2.39
CA VAL A 371 14.86 -8.30 2.26
C VAL A 371 15.73 -8.23 1.01
N GLU A 372 15.30 -7.41 0.05
CA GLU A 372 15.94 -7.27 -1.26
C GLU A 372 16.25 -5.80 -1.57
N PRO A 373 17.29 -5.52 -2.37
CA PRO A 373 17.56 -4.16 -2.81
C PRO A 373 16.50 -3.68 -3.80
N ILE A 374 16.16 -2.39 -3.72
CA ILE A 374 15.45 -1.72 -4.82
C ILE A 374 16.35 -1.76 -6.06
N PRO A 375 15.84 -2.14 -7.24
CA PRO A 375 16.65 -2.18 -8.46
C PRO A 375 17.36 -0.86 -8.74
N ASP A 376 18.66 -0.90 -9.07
CA ASP A 376 19.52 0.28 -9.25
C ASP A 376 18.95 1.32 -10.22
N LYS A 377 18.25 0.86 -11.26
CA LYS A 377 17.65 1.74 -12.29
C LYS A 377 16.62 2.72 -11.71
N ILE A 378 15.90 2.30 -10.68
CA ILE A 378 14.80 3.09 -10.07
C ILE A 378 15.15 3.62 -8.68
N ALA A 379 16.23 3.12 -8.08
CA ALA A 379 16.64 3.48 -6.72
C ALA A 379 16.82 4.99 -6.52
N PRO A 380 17.41 5.77 -7.48
CA PRO A 380 17.56 7.22 -7.34
C PRO A 380 16.23 7.99 -7.21
N ASP A 381 15.17 7.48 -7.86
CA ASP A 381 13.84 8.13 -7.92
C ASP A 381 12.83 7.50 -6.95
N THR A 382 13.26 6.51 -6.15
CA THR A 382 12.38 5.73 -5.27
C THR A 382 12.58 6.12 -3.80
N THR A 383 11.56 5.89 -2.97
CA THR A 383 11.58 6.09 -1.52
C THR A 383 12.65 5.23 -0.81
N THR A 384 12.84 5.47 0.49
CA THR A 384 13.83 4.74 1.31
C THR A 384 13.57 3.24 1.34
N ALA A 385 12.32 2.82 1.34
CA ALA A 385 11.92 1.41 1.29
C ALA A 385 10.43 1.28 0.94
N TYR A 386 10.02 0.06 0.61
CA TYR A 386 8.61 -0.31 0.49
C TYR A 386 8.42 -1.82 0.64
N TYR A 387 7.24 -2.21 1.03
CA TYR A 387 6.85 -3.61 1.08
C TYR A 387 6.07 -4.00 -0.18
N ARG A 388 6.34 -5.21 -0.70
CA ARG A 388 5.56 -5.87 -1.73
C ARG A 388 4.94 -7.14 -1.16
N GLU A 389 3.62 -7.23 -1.27
CA GLU A 389 2.84 -8.36 -0.78
C GLU A 389 3.25 -9.69 -1.47
N PRO A 390 3.04 -10.84 -0.81
CA PRO A 390 3.24 -12.16 -1.42
C PRO A 390 2.27 -12.38 -2.57
N ALA A 391 2.59 -13.33 -3.45
CA ALA A 391 1.63 -13.76 -4.45
C ALA A 391 0.47 -14.51 -3.79
N ALA A 392 -0.75 -14.27 -4.27
CA ALA A 392 -1.97 -14.88 -3.74
C ALA A 392 -1.99 -16.42 -3.87
N ASP A 393 -1.29 -16.95 -4.87
CA ASP A 393 -1.13 -18.38 -5.13
C ASP A 393 0.03 -19.03 -4.34
N GLY A 394 0.70 -18.26 -3.47
CA GLY A 394 1.85 -18.72 -2.68
C GLY A 394 3.16 -18.91 -3.47
N SER A 395 3.18 -18.56 -4.75
CA SER A 395 4.36 -18.76 -5.62
C SER A 395 5.50 -17.76 -5.37
N ARG A 396 5.25 -16.68 -4.59
CA ARG A 396 6.23 -15.66 -4.25
C ARG A 396 6.02 -15.17 -2.82
N ALA A 397 7.11 -15.12 -2.05
CA ALA A 397 7.14 -14.54 -0.71
C ALA A 397 6.87 -13.04 -0.71
N GLY A 398 6.51 -12.48 0.44
CA GLY A 398 6.54 -11.04 0.67
C GLY A 398 7.96 -10.49 0.51
N THR A 399 8.10 -9.24 0.09
CA THR A 399 9.43 -8.65 -0.09
C THR A 399 9.49 -7.25 0.51
N TYR A 400 10.40 -7.05 1.43
CA TYR A 400 10.79 -5.76 1.96
C TYR A 400 11.93 -5.22 1.10
N PHE A 401 11.64 -4.24 0.24
CA PHE A 401 12.62 -3.60 -0.62
C PHE A 401 13.29 -2.44 0.10
N VAL A 402 14.62 -2.39 0.08
CA VAL A 402 15.43 -1.33 0.71
C VAL A 402 16.26 -0.61 -0.34
N ASN A 403 16.33 0.71 -0.23
CA ASN A 403 17.06 1.56 -1.17
C ASN A 403 18.53 1.66 -0.78
N LEU A 404 19.40 1.11 -1.62
CA LEU A 404 20.85 1.13 -1.41
C LEU A 404 21.55 2.30 -2.11
N TYR A 405 20.82 3.11 -2.86
CA TYR A 405 21.37 4.29 -3.53
C TYR A 405 21.79 5.34 -2.50
N GLN A 406 23.03 5.82 -2.60
CA GLN A 406 23.64 6.78 -1.67
C GLN A 406 23.50 6.34 -0.20
N PRO A 407 24.17 5.25 0.23
CA PRO A 407 24.05 4.68 1.57
C PRO A 407 24.43 5.67 2.67
N GLU A 408 25.29 6.65 2.37
CA GLU A 408 25.66 7.79 3.22
C GLU A 408 24.50 8.76 3.50
N THR A 409 23.34 8.57 2.85
CA THR A 409 22.11 9.34 3.12
C THR A 409 21.05 8.51 3.86
N ARG A 410 21.35 7.24 4.19
CA ARG A 410 20.44 6.26 4.80
C ARG A 410 20.85 5.99 6.26
N PRO A 411 20.29 6.73 7.23
CA PRO A 411 20.78 6.68 8.58
C PRO A 411 20.37 5.41 9.34
N LYS A 412 21.29 4.86 10.13
CA LYS A 412 21.08 3.67 10.99
C LYS A 412 19.94 3.85 11.99
N TRP A 413 19.75 5.05 12.50
CA TRP A 413 18.74 5.34 13.52
C TRP A 413 17.29 5.30 13.00
N GLU A 414 17.07 5.34 11.67
CA GLU A 414 15.74 5.14 11.07
C GLU A 414 15.38 3.68 10.83
N MET A 415 16.37 2.79 10.75
CA MET A 415 16.20 1.43 10.25
C MET A 415 15.22 0.59 11.07
N MET A 416 15.24 0.70 12.40
CA MET A 416 14.36 -0.08 13.28
C MET A 416 12.89 0.26 13.02
N ALA A 417 12.53 1.52 13.06
CA ALA A 417 11.14 1.96 12.82
C ALA A 417 10.66 1.55 11.42
N LEU A 418 11.49 1.77 10.38
CA LEU A 418 11.19 1.39 9.01
C LEU A 418 10.99 -0.12 8.86
N SER A 419 11.85 -0.93 9.47
CA SER A 419 11.72 -2.40 9.41
C SER A 419 10.47 -2.91 10.14
N LEU A 420 10.12 -2.31 11.27
CA LEU A 420 8.87 -2.63 11.98
C LEU A 420 7.62 -2.24 11.17
N HIS A 421 7.71 -1.21 10.34
CA HIS A 421 6.63 -0.77 9.45
C HIS A 421 6.46 -1.70 8.24
N GLU A 422 7.53 -1.93 7.50
CA GLU A 422 7.49 -2.62 6.20
C GLU A 422 7.48 -4.16 6.36
N SER A 423 8.17 -4.70 7.36
CA SER A 423 8.22 -6.13 7.59
C SER A 423 7.26 -6.58 8.70
N VAL A 424 7.79 -7.11 9.78
CA VAL A 424 6.99 -7.58 10.92
C VAL A 424 7.26 -6.71 12.15
N PRO A 425 6.22 -6.35 12.91
CA PRO A 425 4.81 -6.75 12.82
C PRO A 425 3.96 -5.89 11.88
N GLY A 426 4.53 -5.03 11.04
CA GLY A 426 3.83 -4.10 10.14
C GLY A 426 3.18 -4.76 8.94
N HIS A 427 3.46 -4.21 7.75
CA HIS A 427 2.76 -4.59 6.51
C HIS A 427 2.82 -6.08 6.21
N HIS A 428 4.01 -6.72 6.32
CA HIS A 428 4.09 -8.14 6.02
C HIS A 428 3.17 -8.98 6.91
N LEU A 429 3.23 -8.80 8.24
CA LEU A 429 2.41 -9.58 9.16
C LEU A 429 0.92 -9.37 8.89
N GLN A 430 0.49 -8.12 8.75
CA GLN A 430 -0.93 -7.78 8.54
C GLN A 430 -1.48 -8.34 7.23
N ILE A 431 -0.76 -8.14 6.12
CA ILE A 431 -1.22 -8.53 4.78
C ILE A 431 -1.13 -10.05 4.59
N ALA A 432 -0.05 -10.69 5.06
CA ALA A 432 0.09 -12.14 4.98
C ALA A 432 -1.00 -12.85 5.79
N LEU A 433 -1.30 -12.40 7.01
CA LEU A 433 -2.42 -12.94 7.79
C LEU A 433 -3.76 -12.75 7.07
N ALA A 434 -3.98 -11.61 6.42
CA ALA A 434 -5.20 -11.38 5.64
C ALA A 434 -5.32 -12.36 4.46
N PHE A 435 -4.22 -12.61 3.73
CA PHE A 435 -4.19 -13.55 2.61
C PHE A 435 -4.36 -15.02 3.04
N GLU A 436 -3.93 -15.35 4.25
CA GLU A 436 -4.07 -16.69 4.83
C GLU A 436 -5.47 -16.98 5.38
N GLN A 437 -6.36 -15.99 5.48
CA GLN A 437 -7.75 -16.18 5.85
C GLN A 437 -8.54 -16.80 4.68
N GLY A 438 -8.81 -18.11 4.76
CA GLY A 438 -9.30 -18.91 3.65
C GLY A 438 -10.70 -18.58 3.11
N GLU A 439 -11.59 -17.99 3.93
CA GLU A 439 -13.02 -17.82 3.60
C GLU A 439 -13.44 -16.36 3.29
N LEU A 440 -12.49 -15.43 3.16
CA LEU A 440 -12.84 -14.05 2.83
C LEU A 440 -13.20 -13.90 1.34
N PRO A 441 -14.28 -13.17 1.02
CA PRO A 441 -14.54 -12.75 -0.35
C PRO A 441 -13.36 -11.97 -0.93
N ASN A 442 -13.09 -12.12 -2.22
CA ASN A 442 -11.92 -11.53 -2.86
C ASN A 442 -11.83 -10.01 -2.71
N PHE A 443 -12.94 -9.29 -2.76
CA PHE A 443 -12.93 -7.84 -2.56
C PHE A 443 -12.41 -7.44 -1.17
N ARG A 444 -12.55 -8.29 -0.15
CA ARG A 444 -11.96 -8.08 1.18
C ARG A 444 -10.52 -8.57 1.27
N ARG A 445 -10.21 -9.69 0.62
CA ARG A 445 -8.87 -10.28 0.67
C ARG A 445 -7.84 -9.39 -0.01
N TYR A 446 -8.18 -8.83 -1.16
CA TYR A 446 -7.29 -8.02 -2.00
C TYR A 446 -7.61 -6.53 -1.98
N GLY A 447 -8.72 -6.13 -1.39
CA GLY A 447 -9.06 -4.75 -1.08
C GLY A 447 -8.49 -4.32 0.27
N GLY A 448 -8.72 -3.07 0.62
CA GLY A 448 -8.28 -2.58 1.92
C GLY A 448 -8.66 -1.12 2.17
N TYR A 449 -8.46 -0.72 3.41
CA TYR A 449 -8.70 0.64 3.87
C TYR A 449 -7.37 1.24 4.31
N THR A 450 -6.95 2.30 3.64
CA THR A 450 -5.62 2.93 3.85
C THR A 450 -5.39 3.28 5.31
N ALA A 451 -6.41 3.81 6.02
CA ALA A 451 -6.28 4.13 7.45
C ALA A 451 -6.00 2.91 8.32
N PHE A 452 -6.53 1.74 7.97
CA PHE A 452 -6.22 0.52 8.70
C PHE A 452 -4.80 0.03 8.40
N ILE A 453 -4.46 -0.08 7.12
CA ILE A 453 -3.19 -0.66 6.66
C ILE A 453 -2.01 0.20 7.11
N GLU A 454 -2.06 1.48 6.83
CA GLU A 454 -0.99 2.43 7.18
C GLU A 454 -0.99 2.79 8.67
N GLY A 455 -2.20 2.86 9.26
CA GLY A 455 -2.35 3.04 10.71
C GLY A 455 -1.75 1.88 11.49
N TRP A 456 -1.92 0.64 11.02
CA TRP A 456 -1.27 -0.54 11.58
C TRP A 456 0.24 -0.48 11.41
N GLY A 457 0.75 -0.13 10.22
CA GLY A 457 2.18 0.03 9.98
C GLY A 457 2.80 1.04 10.95
N LEU A 458 2.20 2.21 11.10
CA LEU A 458 2.68 3.24 12.02
C LEU A 458 2.53 2.83 13.50
N TYR A 459 1.45 2.15 13.87
CA TYR A 459 1.28 1.56 15.20
C TYR A 459 2.38 0.53 15.49
N SER A 460 2.72 -0.29 14.51
CA SER A 460 3.76 -1.32 14.60
C SER A 460 5.14 -0.76 14.91
N GLU A 461 5.47 0.43 14.40
CA GLU A 461 6.72 1.13 14.74
C GLU A 461 6.84 1.33 16.26
N SER A 462 5.73 1.68 16.95
CA SER A 462 5.73 1.88 18.39
C SER A 462 5.84 0.58 19.21
N LEU A 463 5.45 -0.56 18.66
CA LEU A 463 5.52 -1.87 19.32
C LEU A 463 6.97 -2.35 19.58
N GLY A 464 7.95 -1.72 18.95
CA GLY A 464 9.34 -1.96 19.25
C GLY A 464 9.70 -1.74 20.73
N GLU A 465 8.93 -0.94 21.46
CA GLU A 465 9.12 -0.74 22.92
C GLU A 465 8.73 -1.99 23.69
N GLU A 466 7.54 -2.55 23.45
CA GLU A 466 7.07 -3.78 24.10
C GLU A 466 7.93 -5.00 23.73
N MET A 467 8.53 -4.97 22.56
CA MET A 467 9.46 -6.02 22.11
C MET A 467 10.87 -5.84 22.67
N GLY A 468 11.21 -4.66 23.26
CA GLY A 468 12.55 -4.35 23.78
C GLY A 468 13.57 -4.12 22.66
N LEU A 469 13.17 -3.43 21.60
CA LEU A 469 13.99 -3.19 20.40
C LEU A 469 14.56 -1.76 20.30
N TYR A 470 14.11 -0.83 21.17
CA TYR A 470 14.60 0.55 21.24
C TYR A 470 15.58 0.76 22.40
N ASP A 471 16.59 -0.14 22.51
CA ASP A 471 17.67 0.00 23.49
C ASP A 471 18.54 1.22 23.21
N ASP A 472 18.75 1.52 21.91
CA ASP A 472 19.48 2.69 21.45
C ASP A 472 18.56 3.92 21.42
N PRO A 473 18.87 4.99 22.18
CA PRO A 473 18.10 6.23 22.15
C PRO A 473 17.99 6.86 20.75
N TYR A 474 19.00 6.69 19.90
CA TYR A 474 18.94 7.19 18.52
C TYR A 474 17.93 6.42 17.68
N ALA A 475 17.81 5.10 17.84
CA ALA A 475 16.76 4.32 17.19
C ALA A 475 15.36 4.74 17.68
N LYS A 476 15.22 5.08 18.99
CA LYS A 476 13.98 5.68 19.51
C LYS A 476 13.69 7.05 18.90
N PHE A 477 14.71 7.88 18.72
CA PHE A 477 14.54 9.15 18.01
C PHE A 477 14.11 8.94 16.56
N GLY A 478 14.61 7.89 15.91
CA GLY A 478 14.18 7.48 14.58
C GLY A 478 12.69 7.15 14.52
N GLN A 479 12.18 6.37 15.47
CA GLN A 479 10.75 6.09 15.60
C GLN A 479 9.94 7.38 15.78
N LEU A 480 10.38 8.28 16.67
CA LEU A 480 9.71 9.57 16.86
C LEU A 480 9.78 10.46 15.61
N THR A 481 10.85 10.38 14.82
CA THR A 481 10.95 11.08 13.53
C THR A 481 9.94 10.56 12.53
N TYR A 482 9.74 9.25 12.46
CA TYR A 482 8.72 8.63 11.60
C TYR A 482 7.31 8.98 12.08
N GLU A 483 7.06 8.95 13.38
CA GLU A 483 5.78 9.38 13.97
C GLU A 483 5.51 10.86 13.71
N MET A 484 6.53 11.74 13.90
CA MET A 484 6.46 13.16 13.60
C MET A 484 6.13 13.43 12.14
N TRP A 485 6.80 12.73 11.22
CA TRP A 485 6.51 12.84 9.80
C TRP A 485 5.02 12.63 9.51
N ARG A 486 4.41 11.57 10.11
CA ARG A 486 3.00 11.28 9.89
C ARG A 486 2.06 12.27 10.60
N ALA A 487 2.49 12.87 11.72
CA ALA A 487 1.75 13.97 12.34
C ALA A 487 1.80 15.26 11.48
N VAL A 488 2.97 15.59 10.94
CA VAL A 488 3.17 16.71 10.01
C VAL A 488 2.29 16.56 8.76
N ARG A 489 2.07 15.33 8.25
CA ARG A 489 1.16 15.06 7.13
C ARG A 489 -0.25 15.59 7.39
N LEU A 490 -0.78 15.41 8.61
CA LEU A 490 -2.11 15.92 8.96
C LEU A 490 -2.20 17.44 8.83
N VAL A 491 -1.14 18.15 9.22
CA VAL A 491 -1.08 19.61 9.19
C VAL A 491 -0.86 20.11 7.76
N VAL A 492 0.09 19.52 7.05
CA VAL A 492 0.50 20.00 5.71
C VAL A 492 -0.56 19.70 4.64
N ASP A 493 -1.10 18.49 4.62
CA ASP A 493 -2.14 18.10 3.65
C ASP A 493 -3.39 18.97 3.81
N THR A 494 -3.90 19.10 5.04
CA THR A 494 -5.04 19.99 5.34
C THR A 494 -4.69 21.46 5.16
N GLY A 495 -3.45 21.85 5.45
CA GLY A 495 -2.93 23.19 5.21
C GLY A 495 -3.02 23.58 3.73
N ILE A 496 -2.54 22.73 2.85
CA ILE A 496 -2.55 22.93 1.40
C ILE A 496 -3.99 22.94 0.87
N HIS A 497 -4.79 21.93 1.21
CA HIS A 497 -6.07 21.65 0.54
C HIS A 497 -7.29 22.34 1.16
N ALA A 498 -7.20 22.73 2.45
CA ALA A 498 -8.32 23.38 3.15
C ALA A 498 -7.99 24.75 3.75
N GLN A 499 -6.70 25.07 3.96
CA GLN A 499 -6.28 26.36 4.52
C GLN A 499 -5.47 27.21 3.55
N HIS A 500 -5.40 26.83 2.30
CA HIS A 500 -4.75 27.56 1.20
C HIS A 500 -3.25 27.86 1.45
N TRP A 501 -2.53 26.95 2.12
CA TRP A 501 -1.09 27.08 2.26
C TRP A 501 -0.43 26.96 0.89
N ASP A 502 0.56 27.80 0.64
CA ASP A 502 1.46 27.58 -0.47
C ASP A 502 2.44 26.42 -0.22
N ARG A 503 3.10 26.01 -1.28
CA ARG A 503 4.05 24.88 -1.25
C ARG A 503 5.23 25.15 -0.33
N GLN A 504 5.77 26.37 -0.31
CA GLN A 504 6.95 26.69 0.49
C GLN A 504 6.63 26.63 1.99
N ARG A 505 5.50 27.19 2.40
CA ARG A 505 5.02 27.10 3.79
C ARG A 505 4.89 25.64 4.26
N ALA A 506 4.41 24.76 3.38
CA ALA A 506 4.28 23.34 3.67
C ALA A 506 5.66 22.68 3.86
N ILE A 507 6.62 23.00 3.00
CA ILE A 507 8.01 22.52 3.08
C ILE A 507 8.68 23.04 4.38
N ASP A 508 8.57 24.34 4.66
CA ASP A 508 9.17 24.97 5.84
C ASP A 508 8.64 24.36 7.13
N PHE A 509 7.32 24.18 7.24
CA PHE A 509 6.70 23.53 8.39
C PHE A 509 7.21 22.10 8.58
N PHE A 510 7.41 21.36 7.50
CA PHE A 510 7.92 19.99 7.55
C PHE A 510 9.38 19.97 8.06
N LEU A 511 10.25 20.82 7.48
CA LEU A 511 11.69 20.90 7.84
C LEU A 511 11.90 21.38 9.28
N GLU A 512 10.99 22.22 9.77
CA GLU A 512 11.03 22.68 11.17
C GLU A 512 10.81 21.53 12.17
N HIS A 513 10.00 20.53 11.83
CA HIS A 513 9.52 19.54 12.80
C HIS A 513 10.14 18.15 12.62
N ALA A 514 10.63 17.77 11.43
CA ALA A 514 11.13 16.43 11.15
C ALA A 514 12.60 16.44 10.69
N ALA A 515 13.40 15.48 11.21
CA ALA A 515 14.82 15.32 10.87
C ALA A 515 15.01 14.68 9.48
N LYS A 516 14.37 15.22 8.43
CA LYS A 516 14.44 14.72 7.05
C LYS A 516 15.30 15.64 6.18
N ASN A 517 15.86 15.09 5.10
CA ASN A 517 16.55 15.94 4.13
C ASN A 517 15.52 16.72 3.28
N GLU A 518 15.95 17.87 2.75
CA GLU A 518 15.08 18.79 2.02
C GLU A 518 14.47 18.15 0.77
N ASN A 519 15.25 17.35 0.03
CA ASN A 519 14.76 16.70 -1.18
C ASN A 519 13.63 15.69 -0.89
N ASP A 520 13.75 14.92 0.20
CA ASP A 520 12.69 13.99 0.63
C ASP A 520 11.43 14.77 1.01
N VAL A 521 11.58 15.89 1.72
CA VAL A 521 10.45 16.77 2.10
C VAL A 521 9.77 17.35 0.88
N ILE A 522 10.52 17.86 -0.09
CA ILE A 522 10.01 18.37 -1.36
C ILE A 522 9.19 17.30 -2.09
N ASN A 523 9.72 16.09 -2.21
CA ASN A 523 9.05 14.98 -2.89
C ASN A 523 7.76 14.56 -2.17
N GLU A 524 7.77 14.61 -0.85
CA GLU A 524 6.57 14.28 -0.06
C GLU A 524 5.51 15.37 -0.14
N VAL A 525 5.87 16.64 -0.04
CA VAL A 525 4.92 17.75 -0.19
C VAL A 525 4.29 17.72 -1.59
N ASP A 526 5.09 17.49 -2.64
CA ASP A 526 4.59 17.36 -4.01
C ASP A 526 3.66 16.13 -4.18
N ARG A 527 3.88 15.06 -3.42
CA ARG A 527 2.98 13.92 -3.36
C ARG A 527 1.64 14.32 -2.74
N TYR A 528 1.63 15.03 -1.61
CA TYR A 528 0.38 15.47 -0.97
C TYR A 528 -0.40 16.41 -1.89
N ILE A 529 0.26 17.33 -2.57
CA ILE A 529 -0.37 18.22 -3.55
C ILE A 529 -1.12 17.43 -4.64
N SER A 530 -0.53 16.33 -5.12
CA SER A 530 -1.10 15.54 -6.23
C SER A 530 -2.04 14.42 -5.79
N TRP A 531 -2.10 14.13 -4.48
CA TRP A 531 -2.92 13.05 -3.93
C TRP A 531 -3.65 13.50 -2.66
N PRO A 532 -4.64 14.40 -2.79
CA PRO A 532 -5.32 15.04 -1.65
C PRO A 532 -5.93 14.03 -0.67
N GLY A 533 -5.65 14.21 0.62
CA GLY A 533 -6.25 13.45 1.71
C GLY A 533 -5.63 12.06 1.98
N GLN A 534 -4.86 11.48 1.05
CA GLN A 534 -4.28 10.15 1.25
C GLN A 534 -3.30 10.12 2.43
N ALA A 535 -2.51 11.17 2.58
CA ALA A 535 -1.51 11.28 3.63
C ALA A 535 -2.09 11.32 5.06
N LEU A 536 -3.38 11.64 5.21
CA LEU A 536 -4.07 11.70 6.50
C LEU A 536 -4.27 10.32 7.14
N ALA A 537 -4.38 9.29 6.31
CA ALA A 537 -4.75 7.94 6.71
C ALA A 537 -3.83 7.35 7.79
N TYR A 538 -2.52 7.56 7.65
CA TYR A 538 -1.46 7.00 8.51
C TYR A 538 -1.66 7.33 9.98
N LYS A 539 -1.63 8.61 10.30
CA LYS A 539 -1.69 9.07 11.70
C LYS A 539 -3.07 8.93 12.30
N ILE A 540 -4.14 9.17 11.54
CA ILE A 540 -5.52 8.96 12.00
C ILE A 540 -5.75 7.47 12.31
N GLY A 541 -5.26 6.57 11.47
CA GLY A 541 -5.35 5.13 11.71
C GLY A 541 -4.61 4.69 12.98
N GLU A 542 -3.36 5.13 13.14
CA GLU A 542 -2.56 4.85 14.34
C GLU A 542 -3.24 5.35 15.61
N LEU A 543 -3.70 6.60 15.61
CA LEU A 543 -4.36 7.22 16.76
C LEU A 543 -5.60 6.44 17.16
N LYS A 544 -6.40 5.97 16.20
CA LYS A 544 -7.57 5.14 16.48
C LYS A 544 -7.18 3.79 17.07
N ILE A 545 -6.18 3.11 16.56
CA ILE A 545 -5.71 1.82 17.10
C ILE A 545 -5.19 2.01 18.53
N LYS A 546 -4.40 3.06 18.79
CA LYS A 546 -3.90 3.40 20.14
C LYS A 546 -5.03 3.76 21.11
N GLU A 547 -6.03 4.53 20.66
CA GLU A 547 -7.23 4.86 21.45
C GLU A 547 -7.98 3.59 21.86
N LEU A 548 -8.23 2.68 20.91
CA LEU A 548 -8.92 1.43 21.14
C LEU A 548 -8.15 0.51 22.10
N ARG A 549 -6.81 0.45 21.95
CA ARG A 549 -5.95 -0.29 22.89
C ARG A 549 -6.03 0.29 24.30
N ALA A 550 -5.94 1.61 24.44
CA ALA A 550 -6.03 2.28 25.72
C ALA A 550 -7.41 2.08 26.38
N ARG A 551 -8.49 2.13 25.60
CA ARG A 551 -9.85 1.83 26.04
C ARG A 551 -9.97 0.40 26.55
N ALA A 552 -9.53 -0.58 25.75
CA ALA A 552 -9.58 -1.99 26.13
C ALA A 552 -8.78 -2.24 27.43
N ARG A 553 -7.57 -1.68 27.54
CA ARG A 553 -6.77 -1.81 28.76
C ARG A 553 -7.44 -1.20 29.99
N ARG A 554 -8.10 -0.06 29.85
CA ARG A 554 -8.82 0.60 30.94
C ARG A 554 -10.07 -0.18 31.37
N GLU A 555 -10.84 -0.72 30.42
CA GLU A 555 -12.11 -1.41 30.69
C GLU A 555 -11.91 -2.86 31.16
N LEU A 556 -10.85 -3.55 30.70
CA LEU A 556 -10.54 -4.93 31.06
C LEU A 556 -9.57 -5.04 32.28
N GLY A 557 -8.87 -3.97 32.65
CA GLY A 557 -7.92 -3.98 33.78
C GLY A 557 -6.90 -5.10 33.67
N ASP A 558 -6.79 -5.93 34.72
CA ASP A 558 -5.83 -7.06 34.78
C ASP A 558 -6.12 -8.20 33.81
N THR A 559 -7.33 -8.24 33.23
CA THR A 559 -7.71 -9.26 32.21
C THR A 559 -7.33 -8.85 30.79
N PHE A 560 -6.78 -7.65 30.61
CA PHE A 560 -6.31 -7.19 29.30
C PHE A 560 -5.10 -8.00 28.84
N ASP A 561 -5.22 -8.63 27.67
CA ASP A 561 -4.11 -9.31 27.00
C ASP A 561 -3.81 -8.63 25.65
N LEU A 562 -2.60 -8.10 25.50
CA LEU A 562 -2.15 -7.41 24.30
C LEU A 562 -2.16 -8.33 23.06
N LYS A 563 -1.80 -9.62 23.23
CA LYS A 563 -1.81 -10.58 22.13
C LYS A 563 -3.23 -10.81 21.60
N GLU A 564 -4.19 -10.93 22.52
CA GLU A 564 -5.59 -11.09 22.15
C GLU A 564 -6.16 -9.82 21.50
N PHE A 565 -5.77 -8.63 22.00
CA PHE A 565 -6.13 -7.38 21.35
C PHE A 565 -5.66 -7.34 19.90
N HIS A 566 -4.41 -7.72 19.62
CA HIS A 566 -3.88 -7.76 18.26
C HIS A 566 -4.60 -8.79 17.38
N GLU A 567 -4.98 -9.95 17.93
CA GLU A 567 -5.82 -10.92 17.20
C GLU A 567 -7.17 -10.35 16.81
N VAL A 568 -7.83 -9.61 17.74
CA VAL A 568 -9.11 -8.97 17.44
C VAL A 568 -8.97 -7.91 16.36
N VAL A 569 -7.89 -7.11 16.39
CA VAL A 569 -7.61 -6.10 15.36
C VAL A 569 -7.42 -6.75 14.00
N LEU A 570 -6.64 -7.83 13.90
CA LEU A 570 -6.20 -8.40 12.62
C LEU A 570 -7.15 -9.46 12.03
N ARG A 571 -8.02 -10.08 12.84
CA ARG A 571 -8.85 -11.23 12.45
C ARG A 571 -9.84 -10.96 11.31
N SER A 572 -10.17 -9.70 11.05
CA SER A 572 -11.14 -9.33 10.02
C SER A 572 -10.51 -8.75 8.75
N SER A 573 -9.18 -8.91 8.56
CA SER A 573 -8.43 -8.19 7.53
C SER A 573 -8.56 -6.67 7.71
N ALA A 574 -8.19 -5.89 6.68
CA ALA A 574 -8.37 -4.44 6.75
C ALA A 574 -9.86 -4.06 6.72
N VAL A 575 -10.29 -3.29 7.72
CA VAL A 575 -11.66 -2.77 7.84
C VAL A 575 -11.65 -1.26 8.13
N PRO A 576 -12.74 -0.54 7.86
CA PRO A 576 -12.90 0.85 8.29
C PRO A 576 -12.73 0.99 9.81
N LEU A 577 -12.24 2.14 10.26
CA LEU A 577 -11.95 2.37 11.68
C LEU A 577 -13.19 2.34 12.58
N ASP A 578 -14.36 2.71 12.07
CA ASP A 578 -15.65 2.58 12.77
C ASP A 578 -16.05 1.10 12.99
N ILE A 579 -15.80 0.26 12.00
CA ILE A 579 -16.01 -1.20 12.09
C ILE A 579 -15.00 -1.83 13.08
N LEU A 580 -13.73 -1.43 13.01
CA LEU A 580 -12.71 -1.86 13.97
C LEU A 580 -13.13 -1.51 15.41
N GLU A 581 -13.60 -0.29 15.64
CA GLU A 581 -14.09 0.15 16.94
C GLU A 581 -15.25 -0.73 17.44
N ALA A 582 -16.23 -1.00 16.58
CA ALA A 582 -17.35 -1.87 16.94
C ALA A 582 -16.89 -3.28 17.31
N GLN A 583 -15.89 -3.83 16.62
CA GLN A 583 -15.33 -5.16 16.92
C GLN A 583 -14.59 -5.20 18.26
N ILE A 584 -13.80 -4.18 18.57
CA ILE A 584 -13.11 -4.08 19.86
C ILE A 584 -14.12 -3.90 21.00
N GLN A 585 -15.14 -3.08 20.84
CA GLN A 585 -16.21 -2.92 21.83
C GLN A 585 -16.97 -4.23 22.08
N ALA A 586 -17.27 -4.98 21.02
CA ALA A 586 -17.91 -6.28 21.14
C ALA A 586 -17.01 -7.28 21.91
N TRP A 587 -15.73 -7.32 21.60
CA TRP A 587 -14.75 -8.15 22.31
C TRP A 587 -14.67 -7.78 23.80
N ILE A 588 -14.54 -6.50 24.15
CA ILE A 588 -14.52 -6.04 25.55
C ILE A 588 -15.78 -6.55 26.29
N LYS A 589 -16.97 -6.39 25.70
CA LYS A 589 -18.22 -6.87 26.30
C LYS A 589 -18.22 -8.37 26.58
N THR A 590 -17.62 -9.19 25.70
CA THR A 590 -17.55 -10.65 25.92
C THR A 590 -16.60 -11.05 27.05
N LYS A 591 -15.71 -10.15 27.49
CA LYS A 591 -14.78 -10.37 28.60
C LYS A 591 -15.29 -9.85 29.94
N THR A 592 -16.24 -8.94 29.92
CA THR A 592 -16.81 -8.32 31.12
C THR A 592 -18.12 -8.96 31.56
N GLN A 593 -18.68 -9.87 30.75
CA GLN A 593 -19.81 -10.73 31.07
C GLN A 593 -19.33 -12.08 31.64
#